data_e8fbf3183a941b6f447e48de71806b96
#
_entry.id   e8fbf3183a941b6f447e48de71806b96
#
_cell.length_a   1.000
_cell.length_b   1.000
_cell.length_c   1.000
_cell.angle_alpha   90.00
_cell.angle_beta   90.00
_cell.angle_gamma   90.00
#
_symmetry.space_group_name_H-M   'P 1'
#
loop_
_entity.id
_entity.type
_entity.pdbx_description
1 polymer ?
#
loop_
_entity_poly.entity_id
_entity_poly.type
_entity_poly.pdbx_seq_one_letter_code
_entity_poly.pdbx_strand_id
1 'polypeptide(L)'
;MLYEVQFLSYNQRDQVQGWIYVPAAKPKGIVQLVHGFGEHSRRYLKMIVQYLDADYIVAADDHVGHGKTAIVNNNSWGDWGDKGFHTMMEDEHSLHDLVVEKYPDLPYFLYGHSMGSFIVRDYMSKYGDELAGATICGTTGVWPDLEKGIQILEQDVA
;
A
#
# COMPACT_ATOMS: atom_id res chain seq x y z
N MET A 1 0.50 -19.98 -4.32
CA MET A 1 1.79 -19.62 -4.96
C MET A 1 2.19 -18.24 -4.52
N LEU A 2 3.49 -17.93 -4.43
CA LEU A 2 3.99 -16.59 -4.04
C LEU A 2 4.93 -16.06 -5.13
N TYR A 3 4.71 -14.82 -5.55
CA TYR A 3 5.61 -14.08 -6.40
C TYR A 3 6.16 -12.88 -5.63
N GLU A 4 7.47 -12.70 -5.67
CA GLU A 4 8.12 -11.44 -5.28
C GLU A 4 8.20 -10.54 -6.50
N VAL A 5 7.81 -9.29 -6.36
CA VAL A 5 7.86 -8.27 -7.41
C VAL A 5 8.65 -7.06 -6.95
N GLN A 6 9.28 -6.40 -7.90
CA GLN A 6 10.01 -5.15 -7.68
C GLN A 6 9.66 -4.18 -8.79
N PHE A 7 9.49 -2.92 -8.45
CA PHE A 7 9.26 -1.87 -9.43
C PHE A 7 9.88 -0.55 -8.97
N LEU A 8 10.19 0.31 -9.91
CA LEU A 8 10.70 1.65 -9.62
C LEU A 8 9.58 2.49 -9.04
N SER A 9 9.82 3.08 -7.85
CA SER A 9 8.88 3.99 -7.21
C SER A 9 8.60 5.23 -8.06
N TYR A 10 7.43 5.81 -7.86
CA TYR A 10 7.06 7.11 -8.40
C TYR A 10 8.07 8.22 -8.04
N ASN A 11 8.77 8.10 -6.91
CA ASN A 11 9.85 9.02 -6.56
C ASN A 11 11.07 8.94 -7.47
N GLN A 12 11.15 7.96 -8.37
CA GLN A 12 12.22 7.74 -9.36
C GLN A 12 13.60 7.45 -8.74
N ARG A 13 13.63 7.07 -7.46
CA ARG A 13 14.85 6.77 -6.71
C ARG A 13 14.85 5.35 -6.15
N ASP A 14 13.75 4.93 -5.57
CA ASP A 14 13.68 3.72 -4.77
C ASP A 14 13.07 2.54 -5.54
N GLN A 15 13.54 1.33 -5.22
CA GLN A 15 12.95 0.08 -5.69
C GLN A 15 11.94 -0.44 -4.65
N VAL A 16 10.66 -0.39 -4.98
CA VAL A 16 9.60 -0.92 -4.12
C VAL A 16 9.60 -2.45 -4.15
N GLN A 17 9.44 -3.06 -3.00
CA GLN A 17 9.37 -4.51 -2.81
C GLN A 17 7.94 -4.93 -2.53
N GLY A 18 7.40 -5.82 -3.37
CA GLY A 18 6.03 -6.29 -3.24
C GLY A 18 5.90 -7.81 -3.37
N TRP A 19 4.73 -8.31 -3.02
CA TRP A 19 4.38 -9.74 -3.04
C TRP A 19 2.98 -9.94 -3.59
N ILE A 20 2.85 -10.96 -4.43
CA ILE A 20 1.56 -11.43 -4.96
C ILE A 20 1.35 -12.85 -4.49
N TYR A 21 0.40 -13.05 -3.61
CA TYR A 21 0.00 -14.35 -3.07
C TYR A 21 -1.19 -14.86 -3.88
N VAL A 22 -1.08 -16.08 -4.42
CA VAL A 22 -2.11 -16.66 -5.29
C VAL A 22 -2.66 -17.91 -4.64
N PRO A 23 -4.00 -18.05 -4.49
CA PRO A 23 -4.62 -19.22 -3.92
C PRO A 23 -4.38 -20.46 -4.78
N ALA A 24 -4.66 -21.66 -4.22
CA ALA A 24 -4.55 -22.92 -4.94
C ALA A 24 -5.72 -23.12 -5.92
N ALA A 25 -6.89 -22.61 -5.57
CA ALA A 25 -8.08 -22.66 -6.42
C ALA A 25 -8.13 -21.49 -7.42
N LYS A 26 -9.12 -21.52 -8.32
CA LYS A 26 -9.35 -20.42 -9.27
C LYS A 26 -9.73 -19.15 -8.51
N PRO A 27 -8.99 -18.05 -8.69
CA PRO A 27 -9.26 -16.80 -7.99
C PRO A 27 -10.62 -16.20 -8.32
N LYS A 28 -11.26 -15.60 -7.30
CA LYS A 28 -12.56 -14.88 -7.41
C LYS A 28 -12.38 -13.37 -7.53
N GLY A 29 -11.24 -12.86 -7.13
CA GLY A 29 -10.92 -11.44 -7.11
C GLY A 29 -9.54 -11.19 -6.53
N ILE A 30 -9.17 -9.93 -6.44
CA ILE A 30 -7.88 -9.47 -5.95
C ILE A 30 -8.11 -8.52 -4.78
N VAL A 31 -7.36 -8.68 -3.69
CA VAL A 31 -7.30 -7.74 -2.57
C VAL A 31 -5.88 -7.22 -2.45
N GLN A 32 -5.68 -5.92 -2.60
CA GLN A 32 -4.41 -5.27 -2.34
C GLN A 32 -4.42 -4.66 -0.95
N LEU A 33 -3.42 -5.01 -0.14
CA LEU A 33 -3.26 -4.57 1.26
C LEU A 33 -2.29 -3.40 1.32
N VAL A 34 -2.77 -2.28 1.81
CA VAL A 34 -2.04 -1.02 1.96
C VAL A 34 -1.78 -0.79 3.45
N HIS A 35 -0.54 -0.99 3.90
CA HIS A 35 -0.18 -0.98 5.31
C HIS A 35 -0.08 0.43 5.91
N GLY A 36 0.00 0.52 7.25
CA GLY A 36 0.10 1.77 8.00
C GLY A 36 1.53 2.27 8.19
N PHE A 37 1.63 3.43 8.87
CA PHE A 37 2.92 4.03 9.22
C PHE A 37 3.70 3.16 10.21
N GLY A 38 5.02 3.06 10.01
CA GLY A 38 5.92 2.35 10.92
C GLY A 38 5.74 0.83 10.94
N GLU A 39 5.04 0.26 9.96
CA GLU A 39 4.85 -1.19 9.80
C GLU A 39 5.25 -1.67 8.40
N HIS A 40 4.85 -2.85 8.02
CA HIS A 40 5.15 -3.48 6.74
C HIS A 40 4.09 -4.54 6.38
N SER A 41 3.98 -4.89 5.11
CA SER A 41 2.93 -5.77 4.57
C SER A 41 2.82 -7.13 5.28
N ARG A 42 3.93 -7.72 5.71
CA ARG A 42 3.93 -9.06 6.33
C ARG A 42 3.37 -9.11 7.75
N ARG A 43 3.06 -7.95 8.37
CA ARG A 43 2.24 -7.94 9.58
C ARG A 43 0.82 -8.47 9.33
N TYR A 44 0.37 -8.46 8.09
CA TYR A 44 -0.95 -8.90 7.66
C TYR A 44 -1.01 -10.37 7.23
N LEU A 45 0.03 -11.19 7.47
CA LEU A 45 0.07 -12.59 7.02
C LEU A 45 -1.17 -13.40 7.43
N LYS A 46 -1.72 -13.17 8.64
CA LYS A 46 -2.94 -13.84 9.07
C LYS A 46 -4.14 -13.49 8.17
N MET A 47 -4.28 -12.22 7.81
CA MET A 47 -5.33 -11.75 6.91
C MET A 47 -5.10 -12.25 5.49
N ILE A 48 -3.84 -12.25 5.02
CA ILE A 48 -3.46 -12.80 3.72
C ILE A 48 -3.91 -14.25 3.60
N VAL A 49 -3.62 -15.09 4.60
CA VAL A 49 -4.05 -16.50 4.61
C VAL A 49 -5.57 -16.61 4.55
N GLN A 50 -6.31 -15.79 5.31
CA GLN A 50 -7.78 -15.81 5.28
C GLN A 50 -8.35 -15.46 3.89
N TYR A 51 -7.76 -14.50 3.18
CA TYR A 51 -8.16 -14.17 1.82
C TYR A 51 -7.80 -15.27 0.83
N LEU A 52 -6.62 -15.91 0.99
CA LEU A 52 -6.24 -17.07 0.17
C LEU A 52 -7.18 -18.25 0.35
N ASP A 53 -7.59 -18.54 1.61
CA ASP A 53 -8.56 -19.59 1.94
C ASP A 53 -9.95 -19.28 1.37
N ALA A 54 -10.26 -18.00 1.14
CA ALA A 54 -11.47 -17.54 0.48
C ALA A 54 -11.34 -17.40 -1.05
N ASP A 55 -10.26 -17.92 -1.64
CA ASP A 55 -9.94 -17.89 -3.07
C ASP A 55 -9.68 -16.50 -3.65
N TYR A 56 -9.13 -15.56 -2.88
CA TYR A 56 -8.68 -14.27 -3.38
C TYR A 56 -7.16 -14.27 -3.60
N ILE A 57 -6.71 -13.61 -4.66
CA ILE A 57 -5.32 -13.16 -4.78
C ILE A 57 -5.11 -12.04 -3.78
N VAL A 58 -3.94 -12.01 -3.14
CA VAL A 58 -3.56 -10.88 -2.29
C VAL A 58 -2.29 -10.25 -2.84
N ALA A 59 -2.31 -8.96 -3.09
CA ALA A 59 -1.14 -8.16 -3.41
C ALA A 59 -0.80 -7.25 -2.22
N ALA A 60 0.48 -7.01 -1.98
CA ALA A 60 0.93 -6.07 -0.96
C ALA A 60 2.38 -5.68 -1.24
N ASP A 61 2.74 -4.45 -0.94
CA ASP A 61 4.13 -3.99 -0.94
C ASP A 61 4.56 -3.56 0.46
N ASP A 62 5.84 -3.26 0.61
CA ASP A 62 6.34 -2.42 1.68
C ASP A 62 6.60 -1.03 1.08
N HIS A 63 5.89 0.00 1.56
CA HIS A 63 6.00 1.36 1.03
C HIS A 63 7.42 1.91 1.07
N VAL A 64 7.71 2.91 0.25
CA VAL A 64 8.95 3.68 0.37
C VAL A 64 9.17 4.13 1.82
N GLY A 65 10.39 4.03 2.30
CA GLY A 65 10.73 4.31 3.69
C GLY A 65 10.28 3.26 4.72
N HIS A 66 9.74 2.10 4.29
CA HIS A 66 9.23 1.06 5.17
C HIS A 66 9.75 -0.34 4.80
N GLY A 67 9.77 -1.24 5.77
CA GLY A 67 9.97 -2.67 5.60
C GLY A 67 11.19 -3.05 4.74
N LYS A 68 11.01 -4.02 3.84
CA LYS A 68 12.05 -4.49 2.94
C LYS A 68 12.45 -3.43 1.90
N THR A 69 11.50 -2.57 1.49
CA THR A 69 11.79 -1.45 0.60
C THR A 69 12.82 -0.50 1.19
N ALA A 70 12.69 -0.08 2.45
CA ALA A 70 13.70 0.75 3.09
C ALA A 70 15.06 0.04 3.17
N ILE A 71 15.08 -1.27 3.50
CA ILE A 71 16.32 -2.04 3.63
C ILE A 71 17.10 -2.08 2.30
N VAL A 72 16.44 -2.38 1.19
CA VAL A 72 17.11 -2.49 -0.12
C VAL A 72 17.54 -1.14 -0.70
N ASN A 73 16.93 -0.05 -0.24
CA ASN A 73 17.28 1.32 -0.61
C ASN A 73 18.14 2.00 0.47
N ASN A 74 19.21 1.34 0.88
CA ASN A 74 20.22 1.87 1.80
C ASN A 74 19.68 2.25 3.19
N ASN A 75 18.67 1.54 3.70
CA ASN A 75 18.01 1.82 4.97
C ASN A 75 17.37 3.21 5.03
N SER A 76 16.67 3.59 3.96
CA SER A 76 15.96 4.87 3.81
C SER A 76 14.69 4.95 4.69
N TRP A 77 14.79 4.64 5.98
CA TRP A 77 13.66 4.61 6.90
C TRP A 77 12.96 5.96 7.01
N GLY A 78 11.65 5.98 6.77
CA GLY A 78 10.81 7.16 6.85
C GLY A 78 11.02 8.18 5.74
N ASP A 79 11.88 7.91 4.76
CA ASP A 79 12.15 8.79 3.63
C ASP A 79 11.31 8.39 2.41
N TRP A 80 10.39 9.25 2.01
CA TRP A 80 9.48 9.05 0.86
C TRP A 80 9.97 9.74 -0.41
N GLY A 81 11.05 10.50 -0.31
CA GLY A 81 11.57 11.34 -1.39
C GLY A 81 10.80 12.66 -1.54
N ASP A 82 11.21 13.44 -2.52
CA ASP A 82 10.78 14.84 -2.70
C ASP A 82 9.33 15.01 -3.22
N LYS A 83 8.71 13.92 -3.70
CA LYS A 83 7.34 13.97 -4.25
C LYS A 83 6.25 13.81 -3.17
N GLY A 84 6.65 13.62 -1.91
CA GLY A 84 5.76 13.60 -0.77
C GLY A 84 4.82 12.38 -0.72
N PHE A 85 3.69 12.55 -0.02
CA PHE A 85 2.74 11.48 0.28
C PHE A 85 2.15 10.80 -0.96
N HIS A 86 1.94 11.52 -2.06
CA HIS A 86 1.46 10.96 -3.31
C HIS A 86 2.35 9.86 -3.90
N THR A 87 3.63 9.81 -3.50
CA THR A 87 4.53 8.73 -3.90
C THR A 87 3.94 7.36 -3.57
N MET A 88 3.45 7.17 -2.34
CA MET A 88 2.89 5.89 -1.92
C MET A 88 1.61 5.53 -2.68
N MET A 89 0.76 6.51 -2.96
CA MET A 89 -0.46 6.27 -3.73
C MET A 89 -0.15 5.84 -5.18
N GLU A 90 0.81 6.49 -5.84
CA GLU A 90 1.22 6.12 -7.20
C GLU A 90 1.97 4.78 -7.23
N ASP A 91 2.70 4.44 -6.18
CA ASP A 91 3.34 3.13 -6.02
C ASP A 91 2.30 2.02 -5.88
N GLU A 92 1.22 2.26 -5.12
CA GLU A 92 0.08 1.34 -5.04
C GLU A 92 -0.60 1.12 -6.40
N HIS A 93 -0.72 2.18 -7.22
CA HIS A 93 -1.25 2.05 -8.57
C HIS A 93 -0.29 1.27 -9.48
N SER A 94 1.02 1.46 -9.34
CA SER A 94 2.01 0.66 -10.07
C SER A 94 1.93 -0.83 -9.72
N LEU A 95 1.69 -1.17 -8.45
CA LEU A 95 1.44 -2.55 -8.04
C LEU A 95 0.12 -3.08 -8.60
N HIS A 96 -0.95 -2.28 -8.57
CA HIS A 96 -2.24 -2.61 -9.21
C HIS A 96 -2.04 -3.01 -10.67
N ASP A 97 -1.35 -2.20 -11.46
CA ASP A 97 -1.11 -2.46 -12.89
C ASP A 97 -0.37 -3.77 -13.13
N LEU A 98 0.68 -4.06 -12.32
CA LEU A 98 1.41 -5.32 -12.40
C LEU A 98 0.52 -6.54 -12.12
N VAL A 99 -0.42 -6.39 -11.19
CA VAL A 99 -1.35 -7.48 -10.83
C VAL A 99 -2.41 -7.68 -11.90
N VAL A 100 -3.01 -6.60 -12.40
CA VAL A 100 -4.06 -6.64 -13.43
C VAL A 100 -3.50 -7.14 -14.77
N GLU A 101 -2.28 -6.77 -15.14
CA GLU A 101 -1.62 -7.33 -16.33
C GLU A 101 -1.55 -8.86 -16.26
N LYS A 102 -1.28 -9.40 -15.09
CA LYS A 102 -1.15 -10.85 -14.88
C LYS A 102 -2.49 -11.56 -14.68
N TYR A 103 -3.48 -10.87 -14.10
CA TYR A 103 -4.79 -11.41 -13.75
C TYR A 103 -5.91 -10.45 -14.18
N PRO A 104 -6.12 -10.29 -15.50
CA PRO A 104 -7.17 -9.41 -16.02
C PRO A 104 -8.56 -9.94 -15.65
N ASP A 105 -9.54 -9.05 -15.71
CA ASP A 105 -10.99 -9.34 -15.56
C ASP A 105 -11.43 -9.83 -14.16
N LEU A 106 -10.56 -9.77 -13.15
CA LEU A 106 -10.93 -10.05 -11.77
C LEU A 106 -11.35 -8.76 -11.04
N PRO A 107 -12.41 -8.78 -10.21
CA PRO A 107 -12.76 -7.64 -9.39
C PRO A 107 -11.61 -7.29 -8.43
N TYR A 108 -11.25 -6.01 -8.38
CA TYR A 108 -10.13 -5.51 -7.60
C TYR A 108 -10.60 -4.72 -6.38
N PHE A 109 -10.04 -5.04 -5.23
CA PHE A 109 -10.37 -4.40 -3.96
C PHE A 109 -9.12 -3.86 -3.28
N LEU A 110 -9.23 -2.71 -2.63
CA LEU A 110 -8.20 -2.20 -1.73
C LEU A 110 -8.60 -2.37 -0.27
N TYR A 111 -7.63 -2.69 0.58
CA TYR A 111 -7.75 -2.64 2.02
C TYR A 111 -6.64 -1.73 2.58
N GLY A 112 -7.00 -0.62 3.22
CA GLY A 112 -6.06 0.31 3.84
C GLY A 112 -6.25 0.43 5.34
N HIS A 113 -5.14 0.34 6.09
CA HIS A 113 -5.13 0.49 7.54
C HIS A 113 -4.33 1.71 7.98
N SER A 114 -4.87 2.51 8.91
CA SER A 114 -4.19 3.68 9.48
C SER A 114 -3.69 4.64 8.37
N MET A 115 -2.39 4.90 8.23
CA MET A 115 -1.82 5.66 7.11
C MET A 115 -2.26 5.09 5.76
N GLY A 116 -2.28 3.76 5.60
CA GLY A 116 -2.77 3.10 4.38
C GLY A 116 -4.22 3.45 4.05
N SER A 117 -5.05 3.77 5.05
CA SER A 117 -6.42 4.22 4.81
C SER A 117 -6.48 5.60 4.13
N PHE A 118 -5.52 6.48 4.39
CA PHE A 118 -5.41 7.76 3.70
C PHE A 118 -4.89 7.57 2.27
N ILE A 119 -3.92 6.66 2.07
CA ILE A 119 -3.42 6.30 0.75
C ILE A 119 -4.56 5.74 -0.12
N VAL A 120 -5.38 4.83 0.43
CA VAL A 120 -6.55 4.28 -0.29
C VAL A 120 -7.58 5.36 -0.63
N ARG A 121 -7.83 6.32 0.25
CA ARG A 121 -8.72 7.46 -0.03
C ARG A 121 -8.19 8.35 -1.14
N ASP A 122 -6.88 8.62 -1.16
CA ASP A 122 -6.22 9.36 -2.23
C ASP A 122 -6.28 8.59 -3.55
N TYR A 123 -6.00 7.29 -3.52
CA TYR A 123 -6.15 6.38 -4.66
C TYR A 123 -7.57 6.42 -5.25
N MET A 124 -8.59 6.29 -4.40
CA MET A 124 -10.01 6.32 -4.84
C MET A 124 -10.38 7.65 -5.51
N SER A 125 -9.76 8.76 -5.11
CA SER A 125 -10.04 10.06 -5.72
C SER A 125 -9.55 10.18 -7.16
N LYS A 126 -8.55 9.37 -7.54
CA LYS A 126 -7.90 9.40 -8.85
C LYS A 126 -8.24 8.16 -9.70
N TYR A 127 -8.24 6.99 -9.09
CA TYR A 127 -8.35 5.68 -9.75
C TYR A 127 -9.54 4.85 -9.25
N GLY A 128 -10.52 5.48 -8.61
CA GLY A 128 -11.65 4.78 -7.98
C GLY A 128 -12.49 3.95 -8.93
N ASP A 129 -12.56 4.33 -10.20
CA ASP A 129 -13.34 3.64 -11.24
C ASP A 129 -12.75 2.25 -11.60
N GLU A 130 -11.50 1.98 -11.23
CA GLU A 130 -10.82 0.70 -11.44
C GLU A 130 -11.14 -0.32 -10.34
N LEU A 131 -11.78 0.12 -9.24
CA LEU A 131 -12.03 -0.68 -8.07
C LEU A 131 -13.46 -1.22 -8.00
N ALA A 132 -13.59 -2.49 -7.66
CA ALA A 132 -14.87 -3.08 -7.26
C ALA A 132 -15.27 -2.66 -5.84
N GLY A 133 -14.33 -2.21 -5.01
CA GLY A 133 -14.59 -1.69 -3.67
C GLY A 133 -13.33 -1.46 -2.85
N ALA A 134 -13.49 -0.78 -1.71
CA ALA A 134 -12.41 -0.52 -0.78
C ALA A 134 -12.85 -0.66 0.68
N THR A 135 -11.93 -1.13 1.52
CA THR A 135 -12.07 -1.14 2.98
C THR A 135 -11.11 -0.12 3.58
N ILE A 136 -11.65 0.82 4.33
CA ILE A 136 -10.91 1.90 4.98
C ILE A 136 -10.98 1.66 6.49
N CYS A 137 -9.85 1.22 7.08
CA CYS A 137 -9.76 0.80 8.48
C CYS A 137 -8.86 1.74 9.27
N GLY A 138 -9.31 2.18 10.46
CA GLY A 138 -8.53 3.05 11.34
C GLY A 138 -8.23 4.43 10.73
N THR A 139 -9.14 4.93 9.91
CA THR A 139 -9.06 6.27 9.30
C THR A 139 -9.56 7.35 10.23
N THR A 140 -9.24 8.60 9.93
CA THR A 140 -9.83 9.77 10.59
C THR A 140 -10.34 10.77 9.56
N GLY A 141 -11.22 11.65 10.01
CA GLY A 141 -11.69 12.78 9.23
C GLY A 141 -10.80 14.02 9.39
N VAL A 142 -11.43 15.18 9.47
CA VAL A 142 -10.73 16.45 9.73
C VAL A 142 -10.12 16.42 11.14
N TRP A 143 -8.86 16.79 11.24
CA TRP A 143 -8.16 16.92 12.51
C TRP A 143 -8.29 18.38 12.99
N PRO A 144 -9.10 18.68 14.02
CA PRO A 144 -9.38 20.06 14.41
C PRO A 144 -8.13 20.86 14.82
N ASP A 145 -7.10 20.18 15.33
CA ASP A 145 -5.87 20.78 15.85
C ASP A 145 -4.64 20.46 14.97
N LEU A 146 -4.83 20.19 13.67
CA LEU A 146 -3.74 19.79 12.78
C LEU A 146 -2.59 20.85 12.75
N GLU A 147 -2.93 22.13 12.64
CA GLU A 147 -1.95 23.22 12.62
C GLU A 147 -1.11 23.26 13.90
N LYS A 148 -1.78 23.04 15.06
CA LYS A 148 -1.09 22.99 16.35
C LYS A 148 -0.19 21.77 16.47
N GLY A 149 -0.61 20.62 15.92
CA GLY A 149 0.19 19.41 15.85
C GLY A 149 1.44 19.60 14.99
N ILE A 150 1.31 20.25 13.83
CA ILE A 150 2.43 20.59 12.93
C ILE A 150 3.43 21.51 13.66
N GLN A 151 2.96 22.56 14.33
CA GLN A 151 3.83 23.48 15.08
C GLN A 151 4.64 22.78 16.17
N ILE A 152 4.04 21.81 16.89
CA ILE A 152 4.75 21.01 17.89
C ILE A 152 5.86 20.19 17.24
N LEU A 153 5.56 19.49 16.14
CA LEU A 153 6.54 18.66 15.42
C LEU A 153 7.70 19.51 14.86
N GLU A 154 7.43 20.70 14.35
CA GLU A 154 8.47 21.61 13.85
C GLU A 154 9.40 22.10 14.97
N GLN A 155 8.90 22.24 16.20
CA GLN A 155 9.71 22.63 17.35
C GLN A 155 10.61 21.48 17.85
N ASP A 156 10.17 20.23 17.72
CA ASP A 156 10.93 19.06 18.17
C ASP A 156 12.07 18.65 17.20
N VAL A 157 12.05 19.18 15.97
CA VAL A 157 13.05 18.89 14.92
C VAL A 157 14.11 20.00 14.80
N ALA A 158 13.93 21.11 15.46
CA ALA A 158 14.87 22.27 15.48
C ALA A 158 15.89 22.16 16.60
#